data_b5e8b167877b0b3207da07a6fad3ead9
#
_entry.id   b5e8b167877b0b3207da07a6fad3ead9
#
_cell.length_a   1.000
_cell.length_b   1.000
_cell.length_c   1.000
_cell.angle_alpha   90.00
_cell.angle_beta   90.00
_cell.angle_gamma   90.00
#
_symmetry.space_group_name_H-M   'P 1'
#
loop_
_entity.id
_entity.type
_entity.pdbx_description
1 polymer ?
#
loop_
_entity_poly.entity_id
_entity_poly.type
_entity_poly.pdbx_seq_one_letter_code
_entity_poly.pdbx_strand_id
1 'polypeptide(L)'
;MKIIEKNIEAMLGIKLIFLIILTCVLIALLFGKREPIDLVLPDISIETSVDQYLEVQESNVAGVQPWARKEVIWANKKGEKTKFSIIFLHGFSASKFELAPFPNAIAQKLHANIYNARLAGHGCGGEALGRVAAKDWIFDLSEALEVGRQIGEKIIIIGSSTGGTLAAVGASENNVSGIIFVSPNFKVRYRFFQIFTLGFARFWVPLIVGKYRNVKARSKEHLIYWTTHYPTVALITLAALVKKVVSLNFSEKACPALFIISPDDKVVDAKKALQIEKKWGGKSSVYLVHCGPNDDPNSHVLAGDIMSPKSN
;
A
#
# COMPACT_ATOMS: atom_id res chain seq x y z
N MET A 1 2.57 -52.55 38.82
CA MET A 1 3.35 -51.39 39.26
C MET A 1 4.35 -50.98 38.17
N LYS A 2 5.34 -51.77 37.79
CA LYS A 2 6.36 -51.45 36.75
C LYS A 2 5.80 -51.03 35.39
N ILE A 3 4.66 -51.55 34.92
CA ILE A 3 4.05 -51.17 33.63
C ILE A 3 3.45 -49.75 33.70
N ILE A 4 2.84 -49.40 34.83
CA ILE A 4 2.24 -48.08 35.07
C ILE A 4 3.33 -47.01 35.15
N GLU A 5 4.43 -47.29 35.88
CA GLU A 5 5.59 -46.38 35.95
C GLU A 5 6.20 -46.11 34.57
N LYS A 6 6.42 -47.17 33.76
CA LYS A 6 6.95 -47.04 32.39
C LYS A 6 6.05 -46.22 31.50
N ASN A 7 4.71 -46.35 31.63
CA ASN A 7 3.75 -45.55 30.87
C ASN A 7 3.75 -44.07 31.30
N ILE A 8 3.94 -43.79 32.59
CA ILE A 8 4.06 -42.42 33.13
C ILE A 8 5.34 -41.76 32.62
N GLU A 9 6.48 -42.45 32.66
CA GLU A 9 7.76 -41.95 32.14
C GLU A 9 7.69 -41.67 30.64
N ALA A 10 7.09 -42.58 29.85
CA ALA A 10 6.89 -42.39 28.42
C ALA A 10 5.98 -41.14 28.13
N MET A 11 4.91 -40.96 28.89
CA MET A 11 4.01 -39.83 28.77
C MET A 11 4.68 -38.49 29.16
N LEU A 12 5.53 -38.50 30.19
CA LEU A 12 6.33 -37.33 30.59
C LEU A 12 7.37 -36.99 29.52
N GLY A 13 8.04 -38.00 28.93
CA GLY A 13 8.97 -37.79 27.80
C GLY A 13 8.29 -37.16 26.59
N ILE A 14 7.09 -37.62 26.20
CA ILE A 14 6.30 -37.05 25.09
C ILE A 14 5.93 -35.58 25.39
N LYS A 15 5.48 -35.30 26.62
CA LYS A 15 5.15 -33.91 27.03
C LYS A 15 6.37 -33.00 26.99
N LEU A 16 7.52 -33.47 27.43
CA LEU A 16 8.76 -32.70 27.38
C LEU A 16 9.19 -32.40 25.94
N ILE A 17 9.16 -33.40 25.07
CA ILE A 17 9.46 -33.23 23.62
C ILE A 17 8.51 -32.21 23.01
N PHE A 18 7.21 -32.32 23.28
CA PHE A 18 6.22 -31.36 22.79
C PHE A 18 6.50 -29.93 23.27
N LEU A 19 6.85 -29.76 24.55
CA LEU A 19 7.21 -28.47 25.13
C LEU A 19 8.46 -27.86 24.44
N ILE A 20 9.48 -28.69 24.21
CA ILE A 20 10.69 -28.26 23.50
C ILE A 20 10.37 -27.81 22.10
N ILE A 21 9.59 -28.58 21.34
CA ILE A 21 9.18 -28.19 19.95
C ILE A 21 8.39 -26.90 19.99
N LEU A 22 7.41 -26.76 20.88
CA LEU A 22 6.61 -25.54 21.02
C LEU A 22 7.49 -24.32 21.34
N THR A 23 8.45 -24.48 22.23
CA THR A 23 9.41 -23.43 22.58
C THR A 23 10.29 -23.06 21.40
N CYS A 24 10.83 -24.04 20.66
CA CYS A 24 11.60 -23.76 19.44
C CYS A 24 10.79 -23.04 18.37
N VAL A 25 9.52 -23.44 18.15
CA VAL A 25 8.62 -22.76 17.23
C VAL A 25 8.36 -21.32 17.68
N LEU A 26 8.09 -21.10 18.97
CA LEU A 26 7.87 -19.77 19.51
C LEU A 26 9.11 -18.88 19.34
N ILE A 27 10.30 -19.39 19.62
CA ILE A 27 11.57 -18.69 19.40
C ILE A 27 11.73 -18.35 17.91
N ALA A 28 11.46 -19.30 17.00
CA ALA A 28 11.54 -19.08 15.58
C ALA A 28 10.56 -17.98 15.09
N LEU A 29 9.33 -17.95 15.61
CA LEU A 29 8.35 -16.91 15.29
C LEU A 29 8.74 -15.53 15.83
N LEU A 30 9.32 -15.47 17.02
CA LEU A 30 9.68 -14.20 17.67
C LEU A 30 11.01 -13.63 17.15
N PHE A 31 12.01 -14.44 16.90
CA PHE A 31 13.39 -14.04 16.59
C PHE A 31 13.86 -14.46 15.19
N GLY A 32 13.06 -15.22 14.45
CA GLY A 32 13.38 -15.67 13.10
C GLY A 32 13.39 -14.54 12.07
N LYS A 33 13.92 -14.87 10.89
CA LYS A 33 14.01 -13.92 9.76
C LYS A 33 12.63 -13.37 9.38
N ARG A 34 12.50 -12.04 9.40
CA ARG A 34 11.30 -11.31 9.02
C ARG A 34 11.44 -10.73 7.62
N GLU A 35 10.32 -10.25 7.07
CA GLU A 35 10.33 -9.48 5.85
C GLU A 35 11.17 -8.22 6.03
N PRO A 36 12.22 -8.03 5.18
CA PRO A 36 13.06 -6.85 5.28
C PRO A 36 12.30 -5.62 4.81
N ILE A 37 12.47 -4.52 5.53
CA ILE A 37 11.88 -3.22 5.21
C ILE A 37 12.82 -2.09 5.63
N ASP A 38 13.17 -1.27 4.66
CA ASP A 38 13.81 0.02 4.85
C ASP A 38 12.93 1.09 4.23
N LEU A 39 12.83 2.26 4.86
CA LEU A 39 12.06 3.40 4.37
C LEU A 39 12.96 4.50 3.80
N VAL A 40 14.26 4.25 3.70
CA VAL A 40 15.19 5.18 3.06
C VAL A 40 14.86 5.26 1.57
N LEU A 41 14.55 6.47 1.11
CA LEU A 41 14.27 6.74 -0.29
C LEU A 41 15.58 6.71 -1.08
N PRO A 42 15.70 5.83 -2.09
CA PRO A 42 16.86 5.86 -2.97
C PRO A 42 16.89 7.14 -3.79
N ASP A 43 18.07 7.63 -4.09
CA ASP A 43 18.24 8.76 -5.00
C ASP A 43 17.95 8.32 -6.43
N ILE A 44 17.12 9.09 -7.15
CA ILE A 44 16.73 8.84 -8.54
C ILE A 44 17.01 10.09 -9.35
N SER A 45 17.76 9.92 -10.43
CA SER A 45 18.02 10.96 -11.43
C SER A 45 17.30 10.64 -12.73
N ILE A 46 16.57 11.62 -13.27
CA ILE A 46 15.91 11.56 -14.58
C ILE A 46 16.65 12.55 -15.50
N GLU A 47 17.51 12.04 -16.37
CA GLU A 47 18.35 12.84 -17.26
C GLU A 47 17.70 13.08 -18.62
N THR A 48 16.61 12.37 -18.92
CA THR A 48 15.84 12.50 -20.17
C THR A 48 14.50 13.18 -19.89
N SER A 49 13.64 13.30 -20.91
CA SER A 49 12.26 13.70 -20.65
C SER A 49 11.56 12.65 -19.78
N VAL A 50 10.65 13.08 -18.89
CA VAL A 50 9.90 12.19 -18.01
C VAL A 50 9.18 11.10 -18.80
N ASP A 51 8.56 11.44 -19.93
CA ASP A 51 7.84 10.46 -20.75
C ASP A 51 8.78 9.39 -21.33
N GLN A 52 9.96 9.80 -21.80
CA GLN A 52 10.96 8.85 -22.31
C GLN A 52 11.51 7.96 -21.19
N TYR A 53 11.78 8.52 -20.03
CA TYR A 53 12.18 7.76 -18.85
C TYR A 53 11.13 6.70 -18.50
N LEU A 54 9.87 7.10 -18.36
CA LEU A 54 8.78 6.19 -18.02
C LEU A 54 8.58 5.10 -19.09
N GLU A 55 8.69 5.43 -20.37
CA GLU A 55 8.61 4.45 -21.45
C GLU A 55 9.69 3.39 -21.32
N VAL A 56 10.94 3.80 -21.05
CA VAL A 56 12.06 2.87 -20.85
C VAL A 56 11.81 2.00 -19.60
N GLN A 57 11.39 2.60 -18.48
CA GLN A 57 11.11 1.84 -17.26
C GLN A 57 10.00 0.80 -17.48
N GLU A 58 8.90 1.19 -18.11
CA GLU A 58 7.76 0.29 -18.33
C GLU A 58 8.06 -0.78 -19.40
N SER A 59 8.90 -0.52 -20.38
CA SER A 59 9.31 -1.52 -21.38
C SER A 59 10.17 -2.64 -20.79
N ASN A 60 10.88 -2.36 -19.69
CA ASN A 60 11.71 -3.34 -18.97
C ASN A 60 10.91 -4.22 -18.01
N VAL A 61 9.60 -3.96 -17.80
CA VAL A 61 8.76 -4.76 -16.90
C VAL A 61 7.91 -5.75 -17.68
N ALA A 62 8.17 -7.03 -17.50
CA ALA A 62 7.44 -8.09 -18.20
C ALA A 62 5.96 -8.14 -17.79
N GLY A 63 5.07 -8.27 -18.77
CA GLY A 63 3.65 -8.52 -18.54
C GLY A 63 2.83 -7.31 -18.09
N VAL A 64 3.38 -6.10 -18.15
CA VAL A 64 2.61 -4.88 -17.86
C VAL A 64 1.47 -4.74 -18.85
N GLN A 65 0.26 -4.64 -18.31
CA GLN A 65 -0.91 -4.35 -19.12
C GLN A 65 -0.87 -2.90 -19.62
N PRO A 66 -1.21 -2.63 -20.90
CA PRO A 66 -1.11 -1.27 -21.45
C PRO A 66 -1.85 -0.21 -20.61
N TRP A 67 -3.02 -0.55 -20.08
CA TRP A 67 -3.82 0.34 -19.24
C TRP A 67 -3.19 0.61 -17.86
N ALA A 68 -2.29 -0.26 -17.37
CA ALA A 68 -1.68 -0.14 -16.06
C ALA A 68 -0.41 0.71 -16.06
N ARG A 69 0.16 1.02 -17.24
CA ARG A 69 1.44 1.72 -17.35
C ARG A 69 1.44 3.04 -16.59
N LYS A 70 2.58 3.38 -16.03
CA LYS A 70 2.87 4.72 -15.47
C LYS A 70 2.65 5.78 -16.54
N GLU A 71 2.08 6.92 -16.18
CA GLU A 71 1.85 8.00 -17.14
C GLU A 71 1.82 9.37 -16.49
N VAL A 72 2.21 10.38 -17.24
CA VAL A 72 1.95 11.79 -16.91
C VAL A 72 0.84 12.32 -17.81
N ILE A 73 -0.18 12.92 -17.20
CA ILE A 73 -1.19 13.71 -17.91
C ILE A 73 -0.81 15.18 -17.74
N TRP A 74 -0.45 15.81 -18.82
CA TRP A 74 -0.01 17.19 -18.87
C TRP A 74 -1.21 18.13 -18.90
N ALA A 75 -1.23 19.13 -18.00
CA ALA A 75 -2.30 20.14 -17.95
C ALA A 75 -2.22 21.11 -19.15
N ASN A 76 -0.99 21.35 -19.63
CA ASN A 76 -0.68 22.24 -20.74
C ASN A 76 0.17 21.49 -21.77
N LYS A 77 1.16 22.17 -22.32
CA LYS A 77 2.11 21.56 -23.24
C LYS A 77 2.99 20.54 -22.54
N LYS A 78 3.24 19.43 -23.24
CA LYS A 78 4.13 18.37 -22.76
C LYS A 78 5.51 18.91 -22.41
N GLY A 79 6.02 18.55 -21.22
CA GLY A 79 7.32 19.00 -20.71
C GLY A 79 7.27 20.31 -19.94
N GLU A 80 6.15 21.02 -19.91
CA GLU A 80 6.02 22.27 -19.14
C GLU A 80 5.65 21.97 -17.67
N LYS A 81 6.45 22.51 -16.74
CA LYS A 81 6.15 22.44 -15.30
C LYS A 81 4.92 23.29 -14.98
N THR A 82 4.12 22.80 -14.04
CA THR A 82 3.04 23.57 -13.42
C THR A 82 3.41 23.97 -11.99
N LYS A 83 2.69 24.91 -11.41
CA LYS A 83 2.90 25.36 -10.02
C LYS A 83 2.82 24.20 -9.03
N PHE A 84 1.87 23.29 -9.26
CA PHE A 84 1.73 22.04 -8.51
C PHE A 84 1.81 20.86 -9.46
N SER A 85 2.44 19.79 -9.02
CA SER A 85 2.25 18.46 -9.61
C SER A 85 1.45 17.60 -8.66
N ILE A 86 0.60 16.75 -9.21
CA ILE A 86 -0.12 15.73 -8.46
C ILE A 86 0.59 14.39 -8.67
N ILE A 87 0.83 13.67 -7.59
CA ILE A 87 1.25 12.27 -7.64
C ILE A 87 0.09 11.42 -7.12
N PHE A 88 -0.41 10.48 -7.91
CA PHE A 88 -1.38 9.51 -7.45
C PHE A 88 -0.72 8.14 -7.18
N LEU A 89 -0.81 7.68 -5.93
CA LEU A 89 -0.36 6.37 -5.45
C LEU A 89 -1.58 5.52 -5.12
N HIS A 90 -1.82 4.48 -5.91
CA HIS A 90 -2.98 3.59 -5.74
C HIS A 90 -2.79 2.59 -4.59
N GLY A 91 -3.87 1.90 -4.21
CA GLY A 91 -3.90 0.89 -3.16
C GLY A 91 -3.32 -0.47 -3.57
N PHE A 92 -3.17 -1.35 -2.58
CA PHE A 92 -2.73 -2.74 -2.81
C PHE A 92 -3.71 -3.48 -3.71
N SER A 93 -3.18 -4.21 -4.66
CA SER A 93 -3.89 -4.95 -5.71
C SER A 93 -4.69 -4.11 -6.72
N ALA A 94 -4.74 -2.78 -6.55
CA ALA A 94 -5.45 -1.84 -7.40
C ALA A 94 -4.59 -1.29 -8.56
N SER A 95 -5.02 -0.20 -9.16
CA SER A 95 -4.33 0.53 -10.22
C SER A 95 -4.74 2.01 -10.21
N LYS A 96 -4.23 2.79 -11.16
CA LYS A 96 -4.63 4.19 -11.33
C LYS A 96 -6.14 4.40 -11.51
N PHE A 97 -6.89 3.37 -11.85
CA PHE A 97 -8.35 3.41 -11.97
C PHE A 97 -9.09 3.30 -10.63
N GLU A 98 -8.39 3.05 -9.52
CA GLU A 98 -9.01 2.86 -8.20
C GLU A 98 -9.90 4.03 -7.80
N LEU A 99 -9.39 5.25 -7.95
CA LEU A 99 -10.12 6.48 -7.61
C LEU A 99 -10.49 7.33 -8.83
N ALA A 100 -10.30 6.83 -10.06
CA ALA A 100 -10.61 7.63 -11.24
C ALA A 100 -12.11 7.95 -11.34
N PRO A 101 -12.50 9.19 -11.62
CA PRO A 101 -11.70 10.32 -12.09
C PRO A 101 -11.15 11.29 -11.01
N PHE A 102 -11.34 11.00 -9.71
CA PHE A 102 -11.09 11.94 -8.60
C PHE A 102 -9.68 12.58 -8.62
N PRO A 103 -8.52 11.87 -8.76
CA PRO A 103 -7.21 12.52 -8.80
C PRO A 103 -7.07 13.46 -10.00
N ASN A 104 -7.59 13.06 -11.16
CA ASN A 104 -7.55 13.85 -12.37
C ASN A 104 -8.41 15.13 -12.26
N ALA A 105 -9.55 15.04 -11.60
CA ALA A 105 -10.42 16.20 -11.36
C ALA A 105 -9.75 17.23 -10.45
N ILE A 106 -8.99 16.80 -9.44
CA ILE A 106 -8.17 17.67 -8.61
C ILE A 106 -7.08 18.34 -9.44
N ALA A 107 -6.37 17.57 -10.28
CA ALA A 107 -5.32 18.09 -11.15
C ALA A 107 -5.88 19.16 -12.10
N GLN A 108 -7.03 18.91 -12.72
CA GLN A 108 -7.71 19.88 -13.58
C GLN A 108 -8.07 21.18 -12.84
N LYS A 109 -8.66 21.08 -11.65
CA LYS A 109 -9.02 22.26 -10.84
C LYS A 109 -7.82 23.10 -10.41
N LEU A 110 -6.65 22.46 -10.23
CA LEU A 110 -5.41 23.13 -9.87
C LEU A 110 -4.57 23.53 -11.07
N HIS A 111 -5.02 23.24 -12.29
CA HIS A 111 -4.20 23.37 -13.51
C HIS A 111 -2.83 22.72 -13.33
N ALA A 112 -2.81 21.53 -12.76
CA ALA A 112 -1.60 20.78 -12.38
C ALA A 112 -1.36 19.58 -13.30
N ASN A 113 -0.10 19.30 -13.62
CA ASN A 113 0.28 18.04 -14.20
C ASN A 113 0.05 16.93 -13.17
N ILE A 114 -0.36 15.75 -13.63
CA ILE A 114 -0.54 14.59 -12.74
C ILE A 114 0.26 13.39 -13.22
N TYR A 115 0.96 12.76 -12.29
CA TYR A 115 1.61 11.48 -12.48
C TYR A 115 0.80 10.37 -11.82
N ASN A 116 0.34 9.43 -12.64
CA ASN A 116 -0.33 8.21 -12.19
C ASN A 116 0.72 7.11 -12.05
N ALA A 117 1.10 6.80 -10.82
CA ALA A 117 2.08 5.76 -10.53
C ALA A 117 1.50 4.35 -10.76
N ARG A 118 2.37 3.42 -11.09
CA ARG A 118 2.12 1.97 -11.00
C ARG A 118 3.08 1.39 -9.98
N LEU A 119 2.56 0.91 -8.87
CA LEU A 119 3.38 0.24 -7.86
C LEU A 119 3.86 -1.12 -8.38
N ALA A 120 5.09 -1.48 -8.05
CA ALA A 120 5.71 -2.73 -8.46
C ALA A 120 4.79 -3.93 -8.22
N GLY A 121 4.75 -4.85 -9.19
CA GLY A 121 3.91 -6.04 -9.17
C GLY A 121 2.45 -5.82 -9.58
N HIS A 122 1.96 -4.58 -9.65
CA HIS A 122 0.60 -4.26 -10.06
C HIS A 122 0.49 -4.14 -11.59
N GLY A 123 -0.65 -4.57 -12.12
CA GLY A 123 -0.88 -4.56 -13.57
C GLY A 123 -0.05 -5.57 -14.37
N CYS A 124 0.63 -6.51 -13.70
CA CYS A 124 1.52 -7.53 -14.30
C CYS A 124 1.07 -8.96 -13.99
N GLY A 125 -0.19 -9.14 -13.56
CA GLY A 125 -0.71 -10.42 -13.10
C GLY A 125 -0.36 -10.74 -11.64
N GLY A 126 -1.08 -11.70 -11.05
CA GLY A 126 -1.00 -11.99 -9.61
C GLY A 126 0.36 -12.48 -9.15
N GLU A 127 1.02 -13.31 -9.93
CA GLU A 127 2.35 -13.84 -9.59
C GLU A 127 3.41 -12.74 -9.44
N ALA A 128 3.31 -11.67 -10.23
CA ALA A 128 4.19 -10.52 -10.12
C ALA A 128 4.07 -9.85 -8.75
N LEU A 129 2.84 -9.69 -8.25
CA LEU A 129 2.56 -9.09 -6.94
C LEU A 129 3.18 -9.92 -5.79
N GLY A 130 3.20 -11.27 -5.92
CA GLY A 130 3.82 -12.17 -4.94
C GLY A 130 5.35 -12.07 -4.86
N ARG A 131 6.00 -11.56 -5.91
CA ARG A 131 7.48 -11.41 -5.97
C ARG A 131 7.99 -10.07 -5.45
N VAL A 132 7.11 -9.10 -5.22
CA VAL A 132 7.47 -7.75 -4.76
C VAL A 132 8.03 -7.78 -3.35
N ALA A 133 9.12 -7.06 -3.13
CA ALA A 133 9.63 -6.69 -1.81
C ALA A 133 9.22 -5.25 -1.45
N ALA A 134 9.21 -4.93 -0.17
CA ALA A 134 8.82 -3.59 0.27
C ALA A 134 9.73 -2.48 -0.29
N LYS A 135 11.02 -2.77 -0.50
CA LYS A 135 11.97 -1.86 -1.14
C LYS A 135 11.55 -1.42 -2.56
N ASP A 136 10.82 -2.29 -3.28
CA ASP A 136 10.39 -1.99 -4.64
C ASP A 136 9.28 -0.90 -4.61
N TRP A 137 8.39 -0.93 -3.62
CA TRP A 137 7.40 0.14 -3.42
C TRP A 137 8.03 1.44 -2.88
N ILE A 138 9.11 1.34 -2.09
CA ILE A 138 9.88 2.52 -1.66
C ILE A 138 10.60 3.14 -2.87
N PHE A 139 11.12 2.32 -3.78
CA PHE A 139 11.66 2.80 -5.05
C PHE A 139 10.59 3.51 -5.90
N ASP A 140 9.39 2.92 -6.04
CA ASP A 140 8.28 3.53 -6.77
C ASP A 140 7.85 4.89 -6.17
N LEU A 141 7.89 5.02 -4.83
CA LEU A 141 7.65 6.30 -4.18
C LEU A 141 8.75 7.31 -4.51
N SER A 142 10.01 6.90 -4.46
CA SER A 142 11.15 7.77 -4.77
C SER A 142 11.08 8.25 -6.23
N GLU A 143 10.80 7.32 -7.15
CA GLU A 143 10.56 7.64 -8.56
C GLU A 143 9.40 8.62 -8.73
N ALA A 144 8.29 8.39 -8.03
CA ALA A 144 7.13 9.27 -8.10
C ALA A 144 7.45 10.69 -7.61
N LEU A 145 8.24 10.81 -6.56
CA LEU A 145 8.70 12.11 -6.04
C LEU A 145 9.61 12.82 -7.05
N GLU A 146 10.53 12.08 -7.69
CA GLU A 146 11.39 12.69 -8.72
C GLU A 146 10.60 13.09 -9.96
N VAL A 147 9.70 12.24 -10.46
CA VAL A 147 8.77 12.62 -11.53
C VAL A 147 7.97 13.88 -11.12
N GLY A 148 7.45 13.90 -9.88
CA GLY A 148 6.72 15.06 -9.35
C GLY A 148 7.55 16.35 -9.39
N ARG A 149 8.85 16.29 -9.04
CA ARG A 149 9.80 17.41 -9.15
C ARG A 149 10.05 17.87 -10.59
N GLN A 150 10.03 16.92 -11.52
CA GLN A 150 10.25 17.23 -12.94
C GLN A 150 9.01 17.88 -13.61
N ILE A 151 7.80 17.55 -13.15
CA ILE A 151 6.56 18.03 -13.78
C ILE A 151 5.87 19.19 -13.03
N GLY A 152 6.38 19.57 -11.83
CA GLY A 152 5.84 20.68 -11.05
C GLY A 152 6.85 21.30 -10.10
N GLU A 153 6.55 22.51 -9.59
CA GLU A 153 7.39 23.19 -8.60
C GLU A 153 7.17 22.64 -7.19
N LYS A 154 5.92 22.26 -6.88
CA LYS A 154 5.47 21.76 -5.58
C LYS A 154 4.64 20.50 -5.78
N ILE A 155 4.85 19.51 -4.93
CA ILE A 155 4.19 18.21 -5.04
C ILE A 155 3.00 18.14 -4.09
N ILE A 156 1.86 17.65 -4.58
CA ILE A 156 0.74 17.16 -3.77
C ILE A 156 0.61 15.66 -4.02
N ILE A 157 0.65 14.87 -2.96
CA ILE A 157 0.49 13.41 -3.07
C ILE A 157 -0.96 13.04 -2.74
N ILE A 158 -1.62 12.30 -3.61
CA ILE A 158 -2.89 11.62 -3.34
C ILE A 158 -2.58 10.15 -3.16
N GLY A 159 -2.78 9.62 -1.97
CA GLY A 159 -2.49 8.22 -1.65
C GLY A 159 -3.73 7.46 -1.20
N SER A 160 -4.10 6.42 -1.96
CA SER A 160 -5.19 5.52 -1.58
C SER A 160 -4.66 4.30 -0.83
N SER A 161 -5.25 3.95 0.30
CA SER A 161 -4.94 2.72 1.04
C SER A 161 -3.42 2.54 1.26
N THR A 162 -2.78 1.57 0.61
CA THR A 162 -1.32 1.36 0.64
C THR A 162 -0.56 2.53 0.02
N GLY A 163 -1.11 3.18 -1.01
CA GLY A 163 -0.57 4.44 -1.53
C GLY A 163 -0.54 5.53 -0.46
N GLY A 164 -1.53 5.57 0.43
CA GLY A 164 -1.53 6.45 1.61
C GLY A 164 -0.43 6.07 2.62
N THR A 165 -0.16 4.77 2.81
CA THR A 165 0.97 4.32 3.64
C THR A 165 2.31 4.84 3.08
N LEU A 166 2.50 4.75 1.76
CA LEU A 166 3.69 5.26 1.07
C LEU A 166 3.75 6.79 1.11
N ALA A 167 2.63 7.49 0.88
CA ALA A 167 2.55 8.96 0.97
C ALA A 167 3.03 9.49 2.33
N ALA A 168 2.74 8.76 3.41
CA ALA A 168 3.23 9.13 4.75
C ALA A 168 4.77 9.03 4.89
N VAL A 169 5.43 8.17 4.12
CA VAL A 169 6.90 8.14 4.04
C VAL A 169 7.39 9.41 3.33
N GLY A 170 6.84 9.75 2.17
CA GLY A 170 7.19 10.93 1.38
C GLY A 170 6.85 12.28 2.04
N ALA A 171 6.10 12.28 3.14
CA ALA A 171 5.65 13.50 3.81
C ALA A 171 6.77 14.40 4.38
N SER A 172 7.97 13.88 4.52
CA SER A 172 9.15 14.63 5.00
C SER A 172 9.99 15.24 3.89
N GLU A 173 9.66 14.96 2.64
CA GLU A 173 10.39 15.50 1.50
C GLU A 173 10.10 17.00 1.30
N ASN A 174 11.15 17.79 1.12
CA ASN A 174 11.08 19.25 1.09
C ASN A 174 10.11 19.83 0.05
N ASN A 175 9.91 19.12 -1.07
CA ASN A 175 9.05 19.57 -2.16
C ASN A 175 7.59 19.15 -2.00
N VAL A 176 7.26 18.33 -0.98
CA VAL A 176 5.90 17.91 -0.72
C VAL A 176 5.16 19.00 0.04
N SER A 177 4.21 19.63 -0.66
CA SER A 177 3.42 20.76 -0.14
C SER A 177 2.09 20.35 0.46
N GLY A 178 1.68 19.09 0.30
CA GLY A 178 0.46 18.56 0.89
C GLY A 178 0.20 17.11 0.53
N ILE A 179 -0.60 16.45 1.36
CA ILE A 179 -1.01 15.06 1.13
C ILE A 179 -2.52 14.95 1.29
N ILE A 180 -3.13 14.20 0.38
CA ILE A 180 -4.52 13.74 0.47
C ILE A 180 -4.49 12.24 0.70
N PHE A 181 -4.83 11.82 1.89
CA PHE A 181 -5.00 10.42 2.27
C PHE A 181 -6.43 9.99 1.99
N VAL A 182 -6.63 8.94 1.20
CA VAL A 182 -7.94 8.31 0.99
C VAL A 182 -7.90 6.91 1.57
N SER A 183 -8.67 6.66 2.62
CA SER A 183 -8.69 5.37 3.36
C SER A 183 -7.29 4.82 3.65
N PRO A 184 -6.32 5.60 4.20
CA PRO A 184 -4.93 5.18 4.30
C PRO A 184 -4.77 3.91 5.13
N ASN A 185 -4.00 2.96 4.61
CA ASN A 185 -3.74 1.69 5.30
C ASN A 185 -2.67 1.85 6.39
N PHE A 186 -3.05 2.41 7.52
CA PHE A 186 -2.19 2.44 8.72
C PHE A 186 -2.45 1.26 9.66
N LYS A 187 -3.50 0.46 9.39
CA LYS A 187 -3.78 -0.78 10.08
C LYS A 187 -4.88 -1.53 9.34
N VAL A 188 -4.60 -2.73 8.89
CA VAL A 188 -5.63 -3.62 8.33
C VAL A 188 -6.60 -4.03 9.45
N ARG A 189 -7.91 -3.99 9.16
CA ARG A 189 -8.96 -4.29 10.16
C ARG A 189 -8.97 -5.76 10.59
N TYR A 190 -8.47 -6.67 9.74
CA TYR A 190 -8.36 -8.09 10.11
C TYR A 190 -7.45 -8.27 11.32
N ARG A 191 -8.03 -8.76 12.42
CA ARG A 191 -7.42 -8.82 13.77
C ARG A 191 -6.06 -9.51 13.78
N PHE A 192 -5.90 -10.56 13.01
CA PHE A 192 -4.68 -11.37 13.00
C PHE A 192 -3.67 -10.97 11.91
N PHE A 193 -3.90 -9.87 11.20
CA PHE A 193 -2.98 -9.44 10.13
C PHE A 193 -1.55 -9.18 10.63
N GLN A 194 -1.41 -8.75 11.87
CA GLN A 194 -0.12 -8.48 12.50
C GLN A 194 0.78 -9.73 12.60
N ILE A 195 0.20 -10.95 12.65
CA ILE A 195 0.99 -12.19 12.72
C ILE A 195 1.83 -12.39 11.45
N PHE A 196 1.46 -11.81 10.30
CA PHE A 196 2.23 -11.88 9.07
C PHE A 196 3.60 -11.18 9.17
N THR A 197 3.86 -10.44 10.24
CA THR A 197 5.17 -9.83 10.52
C THR A 197 6.06 -10.66 11.42
N LEU A 198 5.65 -11.88 11.81
CA LEU A 198 6.45 -12.80 12.61
C LEU A 198 7.57 -13.45 11.77
N GLY A 199 8.53 -14.05 12.47
CA GLY A 199 9.64 -14.75 11.83
C GLY A 199 9.18 -15.85 10.89
N PHE A 200 9.90 -16.02 9.78
CA PHE A 200 9.64 -17.04 8.76
C PHE A 200 8.22 -17.04 8.17
N ALA A 201 7.51 -15.91 8.20
CA ALA A 201 6.12 -15.81 7.73
C ALA A 201 5.93 -16.30 6.29
N ARG A 202 6.90 -16.06 5.39
CA ARG A 202 6.84 -16.54 3.99
C ARG A 202 6.73 -18.08 3.87
N PHE A 203 7.16 -18.84 4.89
CA PHE A 203 7.04 -20.29 4.88
C PHE A 203 5.71 -20.77 5.47
N TRP A 204 5.38 -20.33 6.68
CA TRP A 204 4.23 -20.89 7.39
C TRP A 204 2.89 -20.23 7.05
N VAL A 205 2.85 -18.93 6.66
CA VAL A 205 1.59 -18.25 6.34
C VAL A 205 0.84 -18.94 5.19
N PRO A 206 1.48 -19.25 4.03
CA PRO A 206 0.79 -19.96 2.94
C PRO A 206 0.28 -21.36 3.33
N LEU A 207 0.91 -22.01 4.31
CA LEU A 207 0.49 -23.33 4.78
C LEU A 207 -0.80 -23.24 5.64
N ILE A 208 -0.99 -22.14 6.38
CA ILE A 208 -2.14 -21.97 7.29
C ILE A 208 -3.32 -21.31 6.57
N VAL A 209 -3.07 -20.26 5.79
CA VAL A 209 -4.16 -19.45 5.20
C VAL A 209 -4.34 -19.68 3.69
N GLY A 210 -3.59 -20.61 3.10
CA GLY A 210 -3.60 -20.94 1.68
C GLY A 210 -2.57 -20.14 0.87
N LYS A 211 -2.12 -20.76 -0.23
CA LYS A 211 -1.06 -20.21 -1.11
C LYS A 211 -1.51 -18.95 -1.85
N TYR A 212 -2.80 -18.85 -2.17
CA TYR A 212 -3.37 -17.78 -2.97
C TYR A 212 -4.55 -17.12 -2.27
N ARG A 213 -4.71 -15.84 -2.55
CA ARG A 213 -5.88 -15.05 -2.19
C ARG A 213 -6.73 -14.84 -3.44
N ASN A 214 -8.03 -15.00 -3.26
CA ASN A 214 -9.03 -14.74 -4.31
C ASN A 214 -9.97 -13.68 -3.78
N VAL A 215 -10.08 -12.58 -4.51
CA VAL A 215 -11.03 -11.50 -4.24
C VAL A 215 -12.15 -11.58 -5.28
N LYS A 216 -13.39 -11.67 -4.83
CA LYS A 216 -14.54 -11.69 -5.75
C LYS A 216 -14.67 -10.32 -6.42
N ALA A 217 -14.53 -10.30 -7.74
CA ALA A 217 -14.77 -9.09 -8.52
C ALA A 217 -16.25 -8.68 -8.46
N ARG A 218 -16.52 -7.38 -8.40
CA ARG A 218 -17.86 -6.79 -8.36
C ARG A 218 -18.42 -6.51 -9.75
N SER A 219 -17.51 -6.19 -10.69
CA SER A 219 -17.83 -5.86 -12.08
C SER A 219 -16.75 -6.40 -13.00
N LYS A 220 -16.95 -6.28 -14.32
CA LYS A 220 -15.93 -6.59 -15.31
C LYS A 220 -14.73 -5.64 -15.19
N GLU A 221 -14.99 -4.36 -14.95
CA GLU A 221 -13.97 -3.33 -14.77
C GLU A 221 -13.13 -3.61 -13.52
N HIS A 222 -13.76 -4.00 -12.40
CA HIS A 222 -13.03 -4.43 -11.20
C HIS A 222 -12.11 -5.62 -11.51
N LEU A 223 -12.56 -6.60 -12.29
CA LEU A 223 -11.74 -7.76 -12.69
C LEU A 223 -10.55 -7.34 -13.58
N ILE A 224 -10.73 -6.34 -14.44
CA ILE A 224 -9.69 -5.87 -15.36
C ILE A 224 -8.64 -5.03 -14.60
N TYR A 225 -9.07 -4.07 -13.79
CA TYR A 225 -8.20 -3.03 -13.23
C TYR A 225 -7.66 -3.35 -11.83
N TRP A 226 -8.05 -4.49 -11.23
CA TRP A 226 -7.48 -5.01 -9.97
C TRP A 226 -6.86 -6.39 -10.14
N THR A 227 -5.84 -6.66 -9.35
CA THR A 227 -5.27 -8.00 -9.21
C THR A 227 -6.10 -8.78 -8.20
N THR A 228 -7.11 -9.53 -8.68
CA THR A 228 -8.08 -10.25 -7.83
C THR A 228 -7.61 -11.64 -7.37
N HIS A 229 -6.54 -12.16 -7.99
CA HIS A 229 -5.91 -13.45 -7.65
C HIS A 229 -4.41 -13.24 -7.52
N TYR A 230 -3.84 -13.51 -6.33
CA TYR A 230 -2.42 -13.29 -6.06
C TYR A 230 -1.90 -14.19 -4.93
N PRO A 231 -0.58 -14.49 -4.88
CA PRO A 231 0.03 -15.27 -3.81
C PRO A 231 -0.11 -14.59 -2.46
N THR A 232 -0.48 -15.36 -1.44
CA THR A 232 -0.67 -14.85 -0.07
C THR A 232 0.58 -14.18 0.51
N VAL A 233 1.78 -14.55 0.04
CA VAL A 233 3.04 -13.93 0.47
C VAL A 233 3.11 -12.43 0.18
N ALA A 234 2.36 -11.90 -0.79
CA ALA A 234 2.25 -10.47 -1.04
C ALA A 234 1.73 -9.69 0.17
N LEU A 235 0.86 -10.31 0.98
CA LEU A 235 0.34 -9.70 2.21
C LEU A 235 1.40 -9.59 3.31
N ILE A 236 2.47 -10.39 3.26
CA ILE A 236 3.58 -10.31 4.22
C ILE A 236 4.39 -9.04 3.97
N THR A 237 4.68 -8.75 2.70
CA THR A 237 5.32 -7.48 2.27
C THR A 237 4.47 -6.28 2.70
N LEU A 238 3.15 -6.33 2.46
CA LEU A 238 2.22 -5.28 2.90
C LEU A 238 2.23 -5.10 4.41
N ALA A 239 2.18 -6.22 5.18
CA ALA A 239 2.18 -6.17 6.64
C ALA A 239 3.47 -5.55 7.21
N ALA A 240 4.62 -5.88 6.61
CA ALA A 240 5.90 -5.31 6.99
C ALA A 240 5.95 -3.80 6.72
N LEU A 241 5.51 -3.35 5.53
CA LEU A 241 5.42 -1.93 5.19
C LEU A 241 4.55 -1.17 6.19
N VAL A 242 3.31 -1.60 6.39
CA VAL A 242 2.36 -0.95 7.32
C VAL A 242 2.94 -0.88 8.73
N LYS A 243 3.48 -2.00 9.24
CA LYS A 243 4.09 -2.03 10.58
C LYS A 243 5.23 -1.03 10.73
N LYS A 244 6.11 -0.94 9.73
CA LYS A 244 7.25 0.00 9.77
C LYS A 244 6.81 1.44 9.68
N VAL A 245 5.88 1.77 8.76
CA VAL A 245 5.39 3.14 8.58
C VAL A 245 4.64 3.65 9.81
N VAL A 246 3.82 2.83 10.47
CA VAL A 246 3.12 3.29 11.68
C VAL A 246 4.02 3.48 12.89
N SER A 247 5.28 3.08 12.82
CA SER A 247 6.30 3.38 13.84
C SER A 247 7.03 4.71 13.61
N LEU A 248 6.76 5.42 12.51
CA LEU A 248 7.31 6.75 12.27
C LEU A 248 6.80 7.77 13.28
N ASN A 249 7.60 8.79 13.51
CA ASN A 249 7.17 9.94 14.28
C ASN A 249 6.37 10.90 13.40
N PHE A 250 5.05 10.85 13.49
CA PHE A 250 4.16 11.70 12.69
C PHE A 250 4.16 13.16 13.10
N SER A 251 4.63 13.50 14.31
CA SER A 251 4.74 14.90 14.75
C SER A 251 5.82 15.68 14.01
N GLU A 252 6.74 15.00 13.33
CA GLU A 252 7.77 15.61 12.49
C GLU A 252 7.30 15.85 11.03
N LYS A 253 6.10 15.40 10.67
CA LYS A 253 5.54 15.61 9.33
C LYS A 253 4.95 17.01 9.23
N ALA A 254 5.69 17.92 8.60
CA ALA A 254 5.33 19.33 8.57
C ALA A 254 4.35 19.74 7.46
N CYS A 255 4.22 18.94 6.38
CA CYS A 255 3.35 19.29 5.28
C CYS A 255 1.85 19.18 5.68
N PRO A 256 0.96 20.04 5.12
CA PRO A 256 -0.47 19.91 5.32
C PRO A 256 -1.01 18.55 4.87
N ALA A 257 -2.02 18.04 5.58
CA ALA A 257 -2.64 16.76 5.24
C ALA A 257 -4.17 16.79 5.32
N LEU A 258 -4.84 16.20 4.33
CA LEU A 258 -6.27 15.92 4.34
C LEU A 258 -6.48 14.41 4.46
N PHE A 259 -7.26 14.00 5.45
CA PHE A 259 -7.62 12.59 5.66
C PHE A 259 -9.08 12.39 5.23
N ILE A 260 -9.30 11.74 4.09
CA ILE A 260 -10.61 11.32 3.61
C ILE A 260 -10.79 9.88 4.04
N ILE A 261 -11.71 9.63 4.96
CA ILE A 261 -11.90 8.31 5.59
C ILE A 261 -13.37 7.98 5.75
N SER A 262 -13.69 6.70 5.78
CA SER A 262 -15.02 6.22 6.19
C SER A 262 -14.95 5.59 7.58
N PRO A 263 -15.83 5.98 8.52
CA PRO A 263 -15.95 5.28 9.80
C PRO A 263 -16.42 3.82 9.62
N ASP A 264 -17.07 3.53 8.49
CA ASP A 264 -17.64 2.23 8.15
C ASP A 264 -16.67 1.32 7.35
N ASP A 265 -15.41 1.76 7.14
CA ASP A 265 -14.38 1.00 6.42
C ASP A 265 -14.18 -0.38 7.05
N LYS A 266 -14.36 -1.45 6.23
CA LYS A 266 -14.22 -2.85 6.64
C LYS A 266 -12.87 -3.46 6.30
N VAL A 267 -12.01 -2.73 5.57
CA VAL A 267 -10.68 -3.19 5.13
C VAL A 267 -9.59 -2.66 6.04
N VAL A 268 -9.60 -1.35 6.32
CA VAL A 268 -8.64 -0.70 7.21
C VAL A 268 -9.30 -0.12 8.46
N ASP A 269 -8.52 0.07 9.50
CA ASP A 269 -8.99 0.63 10.77
C ASP A 269 -8.97 2.17 10.70
N ALA A 270 -10.11 2.79 10.39
CA ALA A 270 -10.27 4.25 10.35
C ALA A 270 -9.86 4.94 11.66
N LYS A 271 -10.02 4.28 12.82
CA LYS A 271 -9.58 4.81 14.12
C LYS A 271 -8.07 5.00 14.16
N LYS A 272 -7.31 4.11 13.47
CA LYS A 272 -5.85 4.25 13.39
C LYS A 272 -5.45 5.46 12.54
N ALA A 273 -6.16 5.74 11.44
CA ALA A 273 -5.94 6.94 10.63
C ALA A 273 -6.22 8.22 11.44
N LEU A 274 -7.31 8.27 12.20
CA LEU A 274 -7.61 9.38 13.11
C LEU A 274 -6.57 9.56 14.23
N GLN A 275 -6.00 8.46 14.75
CA GLN A 275 -4.92 8.55 15.75
C GLN A 275 -3.65 9.16 15.15
N ILE A 276 -3.35 8.85 13.87
CA ILE A 276 -2.20 9.42 13.17
C ILE A 276 -2.46 10.89 12.83
N GLU A 277 -3.65 11.21 12.35
CA GLU A 277 -4.05 12.60 12.08
C GLU A 277 -3.86 13.49 13.32
N LYS A 278 -4.32 13.07 14.50
CA LYS A 278 -4.12 13.79 15.76
C LYS A 278 -2.65 13.97 16.16
N LYS A 279 -1.75 13.15 15.63
CA LYS A 279 -0.29 13.24 15.86
C LYS A 279 0.45 13.93 14.72
N TRP A 280 -0.26 14.33 13.67
CA TRP A 280 0.35 14.96 12.50
C TRP A 280 0.91 16.34 12.87
N GLY A 281 2.18 16.58 12.55
CA GLY A 281 2.86 17.81 12.94
C GLY A 281 2.45 19.03 12.12
N GLY A 282 2.04 18.84 10.87
CA GLY A 282 1.53 19.90 10.01
C GLY A 282 0.04 20.16 10.25
N LYS A 283 -0.50 21.18 9.57
CA LYS A 283 -1.95 21.41 9.57
C LYS A 283 -2.66 20.21 8.98
N SER A 284 -3.62 19.63 9.70
CA SER A 284 -4.42 18.50 9.24
C SER A 284 -5.91 18.78 9.30
N SER A 285 -6.67 18.05 8.49
CA SER A 285 -8.12 18.04 8.51
C SER A 285 -8.65 16.66 8.13
N VAL A 286 -9.86 16.36 8.60
CA VAL A 286 -10.55 15.09 8.34
C VAL A 286 -11.82 15.37 7.57
N TYR A 287 -12.04 14.59 6.51
CA TYR A 287 -13.31 14.56 5.79
C TYR A 287 -13.89 13.13 5.89
N LEU A 288 -15.08 13.04 6.48
CA LEU A 288 -15.77 11.77 6.66
C LEU A 288 -16.68 11.48 5.47
N VAL A 289 -16.54 10.28 4.89
CA VAL A 289 -17.35 9.78 3.78
C VAL A 289 -18.19 8.60 4.25
N HIS A 290 -19.48 8.62 3.96
CA HIS A 290 -20.38 7.49 4.13
C HIS A 290 -20.78 6.97 2.76
N CYS A 291 -20.35 5.76 2.44
CA CYS A 291 -20.68 5.11 1.17
C CYS A 291 -22.17 4.76 1.09
N GLY A 292 -22.78 5.03 -0.05
CA GLY A 292 -24.17 4.67 -0.34
C GLY A 292 -24.34 3.20 -0.77
N PRO A 293 -25.58 2.77 -1.03
CA PRO A 293 -25.88 1.36 -1.40
C PRO A 293 -25.20 0.88 -2.68
N ASN A 294 -24.87 1.79 -3.60
CA ASN A 294 -24.25 1.49 -4.90
C ASN A 294 -22.73 1.67 -4.88
N ASP A 295 -22.16 2.15 -3.77
CA ASP A 295 -20.74 2.33 -3.58
C ASP A 295 -20.07 1.05 -3.05
N ASP A 296 -18.79 1.13 -2.72
CA ASP A 296 -18.06 -0.01 -2.18
C ASP A 296 -18.70 -0.54 -0.88
N PRO A 297 -19.20 -1.80 -0.84
CA PRO A 297 -19.83 -2.37 0.36
C PRO A 297 -18.87 -2.52 1.54
N ASN A 298 -17.56 -2.39 1.28
CA ASN A 298 -16.54 -2.35 2.31
C ASN A 298 -16.27 -0.92 2.80
N SER A 299 -16.85 0.10 2.16
CA SER A 299 -16.63 1.52 2.48
C SER A 299 -15.14 1.87 2.54
N HIS A 300 -14.33 1.27 1.66
CA HIS A 300 -12.88 1.42 1.61
C HIS A 300 -12.43 2.24 0.40
N VAL A 301 -12.91 1.91 -0.79
CA VAL A 301 -12.69 2.72 -2.00
C VAL A 301 -13.75 3.82 -2.01
N LEU A 302 -13.39 5.04 -1.56
CA LEU A 302 -14.34 6.10 -1.24
C LEU A 302 -14.73 6.99 -2.41
N ALA A 303 -14.11 6.80 -3.58
CA ALA A 303 -14.42 7.51 -4.82
C ALA A 303 -14.09 6.60 -6.01
N GLY A 304 -14.43 7.03 -7.20
CA GLY A 304 -14.09 6.32 -8.44
C GLY A 304 -15.28 5.58 -9.06
N ASP A 305 -15.37 5.68 -10.37
CA ASP A 305 -16.53 5.21 -11.15
C ASP A 305 -16.76 3.70 -11.05
N ILE A 306 -15.72 2.92 -10.72
CA ILE A 306 -15.79 1.46 -10.69
C ILE A 306 -16.36 0.95 -9.35
N MET A 307 -15.91 1.52 -8.22
CA MET A 307 -16.23 1.01 -6.90
C MET A 307 -17.23 1.88 -6.14
N SER A 308 -17.17 3.21 -6.29
CA SER A 308 -17.98 4.15 -5.54
C SER A 308 -18.44 5.33 -6.40
N PRO A 309 -19.28 5.07 -7.43
CA PRO A 309 -19.66 6.08 -8.41
C PRO A 309 -20.56 7.19 -7.84
N LYS A 310 -21.16 6.98 -6.67
CA LYS A 310 -22.04 7.98 -6.01
C LYS A 310 -21.31 8.85 -5.00
N SER A 311 -20.07 8.50 -4.65
CA SER A 311 -19.24 9.26 -3.71
C SER A 311 -18.23 10.19 -4.40
N ASN A 312 -18.31 10.31 -5.74
CA ASN A 312 -17.44 11.21 -6.54
C ASN A 312 -17.80 12.69 -6.36
#